data_4f49b81199baf6c2142c8a2401ef53b2
#
_entry.id   4f49b81199baf6c2142c8a2401ef53b2
#
_cell.length_a   1.000
_cell.length_b   1.000
_cell.length_c   1.000
_cell.angle_alpha   90.00
_cell.angle_beta   90.00
_cell.angle_gamma   90.00
#
_symmetry.space_group_name_H-M   'P 1'
#
loop_
_entity.id
_entity.type
_entity.pdbx_description
1 polymer ?
#
loop_
_entity_poly.entity_id
_entity_poly.type
_entity_poly.pdbx_seq_one_letter_code
_entity_poly.pdbx_strand_id
1 'polypeptide(L)'
;MTIYYVNSTTGSDGNNGTNQTSAFATLSKVESLKLKPGDSVLLAKGSVFNEQFDIKYSGTESAPIKIGSYGTGSAPVIHSNGDGIHSLYASNIVIENLKISNVGGAGIYGGSVTNWTVRNVDIAKTGLSESAGAVTFRSSTNVTVESSKVSDVKGDGFWIEKVAGVKLLNNTVTSANGSTADAVQMNDSSNILIKGNHLDQTDASSPKGVIALVRPTNAVVEDNVLTGGGFGISAQAGKTVAIRDNDISGFHGYSWSFAVGLGDQGNARDYDISGNHIHDGAWGVAVSGPIGASYTRTNIKVHDNTFDDLTQAALKVDRPASGSFTNNTIESGTTATSISPAIADAHTFTVSGNHTVANVETTLASADTKVASATTTEADADPAVVAAHDNLKIFTDNGAAHRGNLLENDSSDNDTLVLRRFGDESVGKHGLTLTGDYGSIHVDREGNYAYTLDETKLPSHDGHVSESFSYGIDDGNAHHSDADTLTVYIHMDGLVS
;
A
#
# COMPACT_ATOMS: atom_id res chain seq x y z
N MET A 1 -0.89 36.22 5.51
CA MET A 1 -0.44 35.08 4.68
C MET A 1 0.75 35.56 3.88
N THR A 2 1.91 35.03 4.13
CA THR A 2 3.17 35.36 3.44
C THR A 2 3.72 34.09 2.78
N ILE A 3 4.25 34.21 1.57
CA ILE A 3 4.98 33.13 0.92
C ILE A 3 6.47 33.44 1.06
N TYR A 4 7.21 32.51 1.63
CA TYR A 4 8.67 32.54 1.71
C TYR A 4 9.25 31.56 0.71
N TYR A 5 10.18 32.04 -0.10
CA TYR A 5 10.86 31.26 -1.13
C TYR A 5 12.28 30.92 -0.66
N VAL A 6 12.70 29.67 -0.86
CA VAL A 6 14.02 29.17 -0.49
C VAL A 6 14.66 28.51 -1.70
N ASN A 7 15.88 28.87 -2.04
CA ASN A 7 16.63 28.31 -3.16
C ASN A 7 18.09 28.14 -2.74
N SER A 8 18.52 26.89 -2.57
CA SER A 8 19.89 26.60 -2.12
C SER A 8 20.98 26.94 -3.13
N THR A 9 20.62 27.18 -4.39
CA THR A 9 21.58 27.46 -5.47
C THR A 9 21.78 28.95 -5.71
N THR A 10 20.69 29.72 -5.72
CA THR A 10 20.73 31.15 -6.10
C THR A 10 20.24 32.11 -5.00
N GLY A 11 19.71 31.53 -3.89
CA GLY A 11 19.22 32.30 -2.76
C GLY A 11 20.33 32.94 -1.91
N SER A 12 19.91 33.80 -1.01
CA SER A 12 20.79 34.42 0.00
C SER A 12 20.01 34.69 1.28
N ASP A 13 20.56 34.36 2.43
CA ASP A 13 19.93 34.61 3.73
C ASP A 13 19.91 36.09 4.14
N GLY A 14 20.59 36.94 3.37
CA GLY A 14 20.45 38.39 3.44
C GLY A 14 19.20 38.94 2.74
N ASN A 15 18.51 38.12 1.93
CA ASN A 15 17.30 38.52 1.25
C ASN A 15 16.10 38.59 2.21
N ASN A 16 14.94 39.06 1.71
CA ASN A 16 13.70 39.05 2.46
C ASN A 16 12.85 37.78 2.26
N GLY A 17 13.19 36.95 1.28
CA GLY A 17 12.53 35.68 0.98
C GLY A 17 11.12 35.76 0.39
N THR A 18 10.60 36.95 0.11
CA THR A 18 9.17 37.13 -0.23
C THR A 18 8.84 37.05 -1.72
N ASN A 19 9.85 36.82 -2.56
CA ASN A 19 9.67 36.50 -3.98
C ASN A 19 10.77 35.58 -4.47
N GLN A 20 10.59 34.96 -5.64
CA GLN A 20 11.50 33.97 -6.19
C GLN A 20 12.90 34.49 -6.51
N THR A 21 13.02 35.77 -6.86
CA THR A 21 14.32 36.40 -7.19
C THR A 21 15.08 36.90 -5.96
N SER A 22 14.42 36.97 -4.79
CA SER A 22 15.00 37.29 -3.50
C SER A 22 14.79 36.20 -2.47
N ALA A 23 14.92 34.94 -2.90
CA ALA A 23 14.79 33.76 -2.06
C ALA A 23 15.83 33.66 -0.98
N PHE A 24 15.53 33.02 0.14
CA PHE A 24 16.54 32.61 1.13
C PHE A 24 17.40 31.47 0.56
N ALA A 25 18.57 31.26 1.15
CA ALA A 25 19.47 30.17 0.78
C ALA A 25 19.21 28.89 1.59
N THR A 26 18.84 28.99 2.87
CA THR A 26 18.83 27.89 3.83
C THR A 26 17.50 27.68 4.52
N LEU A 27 17.25 26.45 4.97
CA LEU A 27 16.11 26.11 5.83
C LEU A 27 16.29 26.74 7.23
N SER A 28 17.50 26.76 7.74
CA SER A 28 17.85 27.41 9.02
C SER A 28 17.46 28.90 9.04
N LYS A 29 17.52 29.57 7.89
CA LYS A 29 17.02 30.96 7.80
C LYS A 29 15.49 31.00 8.00
N VAL A 30 14.76 30.08 7.40
CA VAL A 30 13.29 30.00 7.58
C VAL A 30 12.95 29.72 9.04
N GLU A 31 13.69 28.83 9.71
CA GLU A 31 13.48 28.52 11.13
C GLU A 31 13.64 29.70 12.07
N SER A 32 14.47 30.69 11.66
CA SER A 32 14.63 31.94 12.41
C SER A 32 13.43 32.89 12.29
N LEU A 33 12.51 32.61 11.34
CA LEU A 33 11.30 33.39 11.15
C LEU A 33 10.23 32.94 12.16
N LYS A 34 9.31 33.85 12.46
CA LYS A 34 8.08 33.55 13.20
C LYS A 34 6.93 33.37 12.20
N LEU A 35 6.83 32.14 11.66
CA LEU A 35 5.75 31.81 10.75
C LEU A 35 4.39 32.01 11.43
N LYS A 36 3.42 32.48 10.66
CA LYS A 36 2.04 32.74 11.10
C LYS A 36 1.08 31.79 10.39
N PRO A 37 -0.11 31.58 10.94
CA PRO A 37 -1.15 30.82 10.25
C PRO A 37 -1.39 31.31 8.82
N GLY A 38 -1.39 30.35 7.88
CA GLY A 38 -1.52 30.60 6.45
C GLY A 38 -0.23 30.92 5.70
N ASP A 39 0.90 31.09 6.38
CA ASP A 39 2.19 31.29 5.69
C ASP A 39 2.59 30.00 4.94
N SER A 40 3.36 30.18 3.87
CA SER A 40 3.90 29.09 3.07
C SER A 40 5.41 29.22 2.93
N VAL A 41 6.10 28.09 3.02
CA VAL A 41 7.54 27.97 2.73
C VAL A 41 7.66 27.11 1.47
N LEU A 42 8.16 27.70 0.41
CA LEU A 42 8.30 27.04 -0.88
C LEU A 42 9.77 26.86 -1.24
N LEU A 43 10.18 25.62 -1.44
CA LEU A 43 11.53 25.22 -1.83
C LEU A 43 11.65 25.19 -3.34
N ALA A 44 12.71 25.76 -3.91
CA ALA A 44 12.91 25.72 -5.35
C ALA A 44 13.13 24.30 -5.85
N LYS A 45 12.42 23.90 -6.88
CA LYS A 45 12.69 22.63 -7.57
C LYS A 45 14.12 22.61 -8.10
N GLY A 46 14.79 21.46 -8.02
CA GLY A 46 16.21 21.30 -8.32
C GLY A 46 17.16 21.68 -7.18
N SER A 47 16.68 22.27 -6.08
CA SER A 47 17.49 22.56 -4.90
C SER A 47 17.79 21.33 -4.05
N VAL A 48 18.96 21.30 -3.43
CA VAL A 48 19.36 20.33 -2.41
C VAL A 48 19.70 21.08 -1.12
N PHE A 49 19.07 20.71 -0.02
CA PHE A 49 19.30 21.24 1.31
C PHE A 49 19.96 20.15 2.16
N ASN A 50 21.12 20.44 2.75
CA ASN A 50 21.88 19.49 3.58
C ASN A 50 21.73 19.84 5.08
N GLU A 51 20.49 19.99 5.52
CA GLU A 51 20.13 20.40 6.87
C GLU A 51 18.75 19.87 7.25
N GLN A 52 18.54 19.59 8.52
CA GLN A 52 17.21 19.29 9.07
C GLN A 52 16.32 20.52 9.00
N PHE A 53 15.04 20.32 8.82
CA PHE A 53 14.05 21.40 8.88
C PHE A 53 13.13 21.27 10.09
N ASP A 54 13.32 22.15 11.08
CA ASP A 54 12.52 22.19 12.29
C ASP A 54 11.28 23.08 12.13
N ILE A 55 10.09 22.47 12.19
CA ILE A 55 8.82 23.20 12.17
C ILE A 55 8.42 23.55 13.61
N LYS A 56 8.51 24.84 13.97
CA LYS A 56 8.33 25.36 15.34
C LYS A 56 7.01 26.10 15.55
N TYR A 57 6.29 26.43 14.49
CA TYR A 57 5.08 27.27 14.53
C TYR A 57 3.88 26.51 13.97
N SER A 58 2.70 26.85 14.46
CA SER A 58 1.44 26.23 14.07
C SER A 58 0.63 27.12 13.15
N GLY A 59 -0.07 26.49 12.20
CA GLY A 59 -1.19 27.10 11.50
C GLY A 59 -2.46 27.07 12.31
N THR A 60 -3.58 27.31 11.65
CA THR A 60 -4.93 27.01 12.13
C THR A 60 -5.61 26.09 11.12
N GLU A 61 -6.71 25.45 11.48
CA GLU A 61 -7.46 24.58 10.59
C GLU A 61 -7.86 25.31 9.28
N SER A 62 -8.32 26.55 9.37
CA SER A 62 -8.68 27.38 8.21
C SER A 62 -7.49 28.03 7.50
N ALA A 63 -6.30 28.04 8.12
CA ALA A 63 -5.09 28.65 7.59
C ALA A 63 -3.84 27.85 8.01
N PRO A 64 -3.65 26.62 7.47
CA PRO A 64 -2.48 25.80 7.78
C PRO A 64 -1.19 26.46 7.27
N ILE A 65 -0.08 26.20 7.94
CA ILE A 65 1.26 26.50 7.39
C ILE A 65 1.58 25.41 6.35
N LYS A 66 2.06 25.83 5.18
CA LYS A 66 2.41 24.93 4.07
C LYS A 66 3.89 24.91 3.83
N ILE A 67 4.44 23.71 3.70
CA ILE A 67 5.82 23.45 3.26
C ILE A 67 5.72 22.71 1.93
N GLY A 68 6.22 23.30 0.85
CA GLY A 68 6.07 22.73 -0.47
C GLY A 68 7.18 23.16 -1.43
N SER A 69 6.93 23.07 -2.72
CA SER A 69 7.90 23.43 -3.75
C SER A 69 7.37 24.44 -4.76
N TYR A 70 8.28 25.08 -5.49
CA TYR A 70 7.94 25.98 -6.60
C TYR A 70 8.93 25.84 -7.76
N GLY A 71 8.54 26.35 -8.90
CA GLY A 71 9.35 26.33 -10.13
C GLY A 71 9.13 25.05 -10.94
N THR A 72 10.04 24.78 -11.85
CA THR A 72 10.03 23.62 -12.75
C THR A 72 11.24 22.73 -12.49
N GLY A 73 11.16 21.45 -12.87
CA GLY A 73 12.24 20.47 -12.67
C GLY A 73 11.94 19.48 -11.53
N SER A 74 12.98 18.76 -11.10
CA SER A 74 12.88 17.73 -10.06
C SER A 74 12.46 18.33 -8.71
N ALA A 75 11.76 17.55 -7.89
CA ALA A 75 11.40 17.96 -6.54
C ALA A 75 12.65 18.40 -5.74
N PRO A 76 12.52 19.41 -4.87
CA PRO A 76 13.63 19.79 -3.98
C PRO A 76 13.92 18.64 -3.01
N VAL A 77 15.20 18.47 -2.70
CA VAL A 77 15.67 17.36 -1.86
C VAL A 77 16.16 17.89 -0.51
N ILE A 78 15.75 17.22 0.57
CA ILE A 78 16.28 17.44 1.92
C ILE A 78 17.14 16.24 2.30
N HIS A 79 18.40 16.49 2.63
CA HIS A 79 19.35 15.57 3.25
C HIS A 79 19.66 16.05 4.67
N SER A 80 19.92 15.14 5.61
CA SER A 80 20.26 15.52 6.99
C SER A 80 21.01 14.41 7.72
N ASN A 81 21.86 14.75 8.66
CA ASN A 81 22.43 13.79 9.61
C ASN A 81 21.44 13.41 10.74
N GLY A 82 20.38 14.20 10.93
CA GLY A 82 19.25 13.92 11.81
C GLY A 82 18.00 13.57 11.01
N ASP A 83 16.85 14.05 11.45
CA ASP A 83 15.61 13.92 10.70
C ASP A 83 15.61 14.83 9.45
N GLY A 84 14.81 14.51 8.46
CA GLY A 84 14.62 15.41 7.31
C GLY A 84 13.76 16.60 7.71
N ILE A 85 12.53 16.35 8.11
CA ILE A 85 11.61 17.34 8.69
C ILE A 85 11.22 16.88 10.09
N HIS A 86 11.39 17.75 11.07
CA HIS A 86 11.14 17.45 12.47
C HIS A 86 10.22 18.49 13.11
N SER A 87 9.32 18.02 13.98
CA SER A 87 8.51 18.90 14.81
C SER A 87 8.08 18.27 16.12
N LEU A 88 8.08 19.09 17.14
CA LEU A 88 7.35 18.82 18.38
C LEU A 88 6.27 19.88 18.55
N TYR A 89 5.02 19.44 18.79
CA TYR A 89 3.87 20.28 19.14
C TYR A 89 3.29 21.20 18.05
N ALA A 90 3.86 21.29 16.84
CA ALA A 90 3.26 22.11 15.79
C ALA A 90 1.94 21.49 15.29
N SER A 91 0.97 22.35 14.99
CA SER A 91 -0.36 21.93 14.54
C SER A 91 -0.74 22.59 13.21
N ASN A 92 -1.63 21.93 12.47
CA ASN A 92 -2.17 22.42 11.20
C ASN A 92 -1.05 22.72 10.18
N ILE A 93 -0.34 21.68 9.80
CA ILE A 93 0.79 21.72 8.86
C ILE A 93 0.45 20.88 7.62
N VAL A 94 0.80 21.37 6.45
CA VAL A 94 0.78 20.62 5.19
C VAL A 94 2.19 20.57 4.63
N ILE A 95 2.69 19.34 4.38
CA ILE A 95 3.98 19.06 3.73
C ILE A 95 3.68 18.40 2.40
N GLU A 96 4.19 18.98 1.30
CA GLU A 96 3.84 18.48 -0.02
C GLU A 96 4.93 18.69 -1.07
N ASN A 97 4.98 17.78 -2.07
CA ASN A 97 5.82 17.91 -3.27
C ASN A 97 7.32 18.04 -2.98
N LEU A 98 7.84 17.22 -2.09
CA LEU A 98 9.23 17.20 -1.65
C LEU A 98 9.84 15.81 -1.82
N LYS A 99 11.17 15.78 -1.90
CA LYS A 99 11.96 14.56 -1.71
C LYS A 99 12.80 14.68 -0.44
N ILE A 100 12.83 13.61 0.35
CA ILE A 100 13.63 13.52 1.58
C ILE A 100 14.46 12.25 1.46
N SER A 101 15.78 12.37 1.48
CA SER A 101 16.63 11.19 1.31
C SER A 101 17.99 11.35 1.97
N ASN A 102 18.68 10.23 2.24
CA ASN A 102 19.97 10.24 2.93
C ASN A 102 19.90 11.00 4.25
N VAL A 103 18.93 10.65 5.09
CA VAL A 103 18.77 11.22 6.44
C VAL A 103 19.23 10.22 7.49
N GLY A 104 19.85 10.70 8.58
CA GLY A 104 20.33 9.87 9.67
C GLY A 104 19.23 9.41 10.63
N GLY A 105 18.09 10.09 10.62
CA GLY A 105 16.90 9.82 11.42
C GLY A 105 15.67 9.51 10.55
N ALA A 106 14.50 9.93 11.00
CA ALA A 106 13.25 9.85 10.22
C ALA A 106 13.28 10.80 9.01
N GLY A 107 12.64 10.42 7.92
CA GLY A 107 12.35 11.40 6.86
C GLY A 107 11.45 12.51 7.40
N ILE A 108 10.35 12.13 8.05
CA ILE A 108 9.45 13.08 8.73
C ILE A 108 9.18 12.57 10.15
N TYR A 109 9.39 13.42 11.14
CA TYR A 109 9.07 13.16 12.54
C TYR A 109 8.08 14.20 13.09
N GLY A 110 6.95 13.73 13.62
CA GLY A 110 5.95 14.54 14.31
C GLY A 110 5.65 14.01 15.70
N GLY A 111 6.08 14.72 16.75
CA GLY A 111 5.77 14.41 18.16
C GLY A 111 4.72 15.36 18.71
N SER A 112 3.62 14.83 19.28
CA SER A 112 2.52 15.62 19.87
C SER A 112 1.95 16.68 18.91
N VAL A 113 1.87 16.36 17.65
CA VAL A 113 1.35 17.23 16.58
C VAL A 113 -0.14 17.01 16.35
N THR A 114 -0.82 17.96 15.73
CA THR A 114 -2.26 17.86 15.44
C THR A 114 -2.57 18.40 14.04
N ASN A 115 -3.47 17.72 13.32
CA ASN A 115 -3.92 18.09 11.98
C ASN A 115 -2.74 18.25 10.99
N TRP A 116 -1.98 17.20 10.79
CA TRP A 116 -0.90 17.16 9.80
C TRP A 116 -1.36 16.42 8.55
N THR A 117 -1.00 16.99 7.41
CA THR A 117 -1.13 16.34 6.10
C THR A 117 0.22 16.28 5.42
N VAL A 118 0.67 15.08 5.06
CA VAL A 118 1.85 14.82 4.22
C VAL A 118 1.35 14.24 2.92
N ARG A 119 1.68 14.84 1.79
CA ARG A 119 1.22 14.33 0.50
C ARG A 119 2.24 14.55 -0.62
N ASN A 120 2.26 13.60 -1.55
CA ASN A 120 3.18 13.64 -2.69
C ASN A 120 4.63 13.91 -2.24
N VAL A 121 5.11 13.12 -1.25
CA VAL A 121 6.47 13.18 -0.72
C VAL A 121 7.16 11.85 -1.02
N ASP A 122 8.36 11.91 -1.57
CA ASP A 122 9.22 10.75 -1.82
C ASP A 122 10.28 10.68 -0.71
N ILE A 123 10.26 9.60 0.11
CA ILE A 123 11.19 9.39 1.22
C ILE A 123 12.01 8.13 0.96
N ALA A 124 13.34 8.27 0.96
CA ALA A 124 14.22 7.15 0.74
C ALA A 124 15.51 7.24 1.56
N LYS A 125 16.15 6.08 1.80
CA LYS A 125 17.47 5.99 2.44
C LYS A 125 17.53 6.70 3.78
N THR A 126 16.67 6.29 4.70
CA THR A 126 16.70 6.76 6.09
C THR A 126 17.67 5.92 6.92
N GLY A 127 18.30 6.54 7.92
CA GLY A 127 19.33 5.90 8.76
C GLY A 127 18.84 5.38 10.11
N LEU A 128 17.59 4.99 10.21
CA LEU A 128 16.89 4.70 11.46
C LEU A 128 17.37 3.45 12.21
N SER A 129 17.15 3.47 13.52
CA SER A 129 17.13 2.31 14.39
C SER A 129 15.77 1.59 14.31
N GLU A 130 15.70 0.35 14.80
CA GLU A 130 14.54 -0.55 14.73
C GLU A 130 13.24 -0.03 15.42
N SER A 131 13.27 1.11 16.10
CA SER A 131 12.10 1.67 16.82
C SER A 131 11.60 2.99 16.24
N ALA A 132 11.81 3.22 14.96
CA ALA A 132 11.31 4.40 14.25
C ALA A 132 11.06 4.08 12.77
N GLY A 133 10.22 4.84 12.14
CA GLY A 133 9.87 4.70 10.72
C GLY A 133 10.33 5.88 9.87
N ALA A 134 10.37 5.69 8.58
CA ALA A 134 10.68 6.78 7.64
C ALA A 134 9.71 7.95 7.82
N VAL A 135 8.44 7.66 8.12
CA VAL A 135 7.46 8.64 8.61
C VAL A 135 7.03 8.23 10.01
N THR A 136 7.33 9.06 10.99
CA THR A 136 7.05 8.79 12.40
C THR A 136 6.11 9.83 12.98
N PHE A 137 4.99 9.37 13.56
CA PHE A 137 4.11 10.20 14.38
C PHE A 137 3.91 9.56 15.76
N ARG A 138 4.11 10.36 16.81
CA ARG A 138 3.93 9.91 18.20
C ARG A 138 3.04 10.84 19.00
N SER A 139 2.14 10.26 19.82
CA SER A 139 1.26 11.02 20.73
C SER A 139 0.52 12.17 20.04
N SER A 140 0.06 11.95 18.83
CA SER A 140 -0.45 12.96 17.92
C SER A 140 -1.93 12.77 17.62
N THR A 141 -2.54 13.71 16.91
CA THR A 141 -3.97 13.66 16.55
C THR A 141 -4.20 14.11 15.12
N ASN A 142 -5.07 13.40 14.40
CA ASN A 142 -5.47 13.71 13.02
C ASN A 142 -4.28 13.88 12.08
N VAL A 143 -3.59 12.78 11.78
CA VAL A 143 -2.49 12.74 10.81
C VAL A 143 -2.95 12.03 9.55
N THR A 144 -2.65 12.60 8.41
CA THR A 144 -2.89 12.02 7.08
C THR A 144 -1.59 11.96 6.31
N VAL A 145 -1.26 10.79 5.76
CA VAL A 145 -0.21 10.64 4.75
C VAL A 145 -0.86 10.06 3.50
N GLU A 146 -0.73 10.78 2.39
CA GLU A 146 -1.41 10.40 1.16
C GLU A 146 -0.50 10.54 -0.06
N SER A 147 -0.71 9.67 -1.06
CA SER A 147 -0.03 9.73 -2.37
C SER A 147 1.49 9.90 -2.24
N SER A 148 2.10 9.26 -1.24
CA SER A 148 3.51 9.40 -0.91
C SER A 148 4.23 8.07 -1.09
N LYS A 149 5.55 8.14 -1.38
CA LYS A 149 6.39 6.97 -1.61
C LYS A 149 7.45 6.87 -0.52
N VAL A 150 7.63 5.66 0.01
CA VAL A 150 8.68 5.31 0.97
C VAL A 150 9.44 4.12 0.42
N SER A 151 10.76 4.23 0.27
CA SER A 151 11.56 3.15 -0.32
C SER A 151 12.97 3.08 0.26
N ASP A 152 13.54 1.86 0.30
CA ASP A 152 14.92 1.61 0.75
C ASP A 152 15.22 2.28 2.10
N VAL A 153 14.39 2.01 3.10
CA VAL A 153 14.51 2.61 4.44
C VAL A 153 14.97 1.57 5.46
N LYS A 154 15.70 2.00 6.47
CA LYS A 154 16.02 1.19 7.65
C LYS A 154 14.95 1.42 8.70
N GLY A 155 14.46 0.34 9.32
CA GLY A 155 13.29 0.41 10.20
C GLY A 155 11.99 0.37 9.40
N ASP A 156 10.89 0.82 9.99
CA ASP A 156 9.58 0.75 9.37
C ASP A 156 9.38 1.79 8.26
N GLY A 157 8.47 1.52 7.36
CA GLY A 157 8.01 2.55 6.44
C GLY A 157 7.25 3.66 7.18
N PHE A 158 6.21 3.28 7.91
CA PHE A 158 5.44 4.16 8.78
C PHE A 158 5.49 3.64 10.23
N TRP A 159 5.91 4.49 11.17
CA TRP A 159 5.83 4.23 12.61
C TRP A 159 4.86 5.18 13.27
N ILE A 160 3.72 4.65 13.72
CA ILE A 160 2.63 5.44 14.32
C ILE A 160 2.36 4.93 15.73
N GLU A 161 2.55 5.77 16.73
CA GLU A 161 2.39 5.38 18.14
C GLU A 161 1.51 6.36 18.90
N LYS A 162 0.44 5.86 19.52
CA LYS A 162 -0.52 6.65 20.33
C LYS A 162 -1.09 7.84 19.57
N VAL A 163 -1.58 7.58 18.36
CA VAL A 163 -2.19 8.59 17.50
C VAL A 163 -3.70 8.34 17.40
N ALA A 164 -4.47 9.40 17.59
CA ALA A 164 -5.92 9.37 17.38
C ALA A 164 -6.29 10.05 16.04
N GLY A 165 -6.91 9.30 15.14
CA GLY A 165 -7.21 9.76 13.78
C GLY A 165 -5.98 9.64 12.86
N VAL A 166 -5.83 8.46 12.24
CA VAL A 166 -4.74 8.17 11.29
C VAL A 166 -5.36 7.84 9.94
N LYS A 167 -4.83 8.44 8.89
CA LYS A 167 -5.15 8.07 7.51
C LYS A 167 -3.88 7.84 6.72
N LEU A 168 -3.72 6.64 6.17
CA LEU A 168 -2.71 6.30 5.18
C LEU A 168 -3.44 5.98 3.87
N LEU A 169 -3.33 6.87 2.88
CA LEU A 169 -4.16 6.81 1.67
C LEU A 169 -3.28 6.78 0.42
N ASN A 170 -3.44 5.76 -0.41
CA ASN A 170 -2.78 5.68 -1.73
C ASN A 170 -1.26 5.87 -1.65
N ASN A 171 -0.60 5.32 -0.63
CA ASN A 171 0.85 5.39 -0.50
C ASN A 171 1.49 4.13 -1.06
N THR A 172 2.73 4.25 -1.50
CA THR A 172 3.58 3.12 -1.87
C THR A 172 4.69 2.98 -0.84
N VAL A 173 4.90 1.77 -0.32
CA VAL A 173 6.05 1.42 0.52
C VAL A 173 6.74 0.21 -0.08
N THR A 174 8.04 0.32 -0.31
CA THR A 174 8.88 -0.79 -0.79
C THR A 174 10.14 -0.89 0.06
N SER A 175 10.56 -2.12 0.36
CA SER A 175 11.86 -2.38 1.02
C SER A 175 12.05 -1.62 2.34
N ALA A 176 11.13 -1.79 3.29
CA ALA A 176 11.36 -1.42 4.69
C ALA A 176 12.26 -2.48 5.33
N ASN A 177 13.52 -2.13 5.58
CA ASN A 177 14.60 -3.05 5.93
C ASN A 177 14.97 -2.96 7.41
N GLY A 178 15.08 -4.11 8.06
CA GLY A 178 15.47 -4.24 9.45
C GLY A 178 14.98 -5.55 10.06
N SER A 179 15.55 -6.01 11.16
CA SER A 179 15.16 -7.29 11.77
C SER A 179 13.71 -7.33 12.26
N THR A 180 13.10 -6.16 12.45
CA THR A 180 11.71 -6.01 12.91
C THR A 180 10.90 -5.04 12.05
N ALA A 181 11.40 -4.68 10.87
CA ALA A 181 10.79 -3.68 10.02
C ALA A 181 9.49 -4.18 9.38
N ASP A 182 8.46 -3.37 9.47
CA ASP A 182 7.18 -3.54 8.78
C ASP A 182 6.98 -2.36 7.80
N ALA A 183 6.23 -2.56 6.72
CA ALA A 183 5.86 -1.42 5.88
C ALA A 183 5.05 -0.39 6.68
N VAL A 184 4.17 -0.90 7.57
CA VAL A 184 3.38 -0.08 8.50
C VAL A 184 3.40 -0.71 9.89
N GLN A 185 3.90 0.00 10.90
CA GLN A 185 3.78 -0.36 12.30
C GLN A 185 2.94 0.68 13.04
N MET A 186 1.83 0.25 13.67
CA MET A 186 0.98 1.12 14.49
C MET A 186 0.77 0.54 15.88
N ASN A 187 1.02 1.34 16.91
CA ASN A 187 0.86 0.96 18.31
C ASN A 187 -0.12 1.88 19.03
N ASP A 188 -1.06 1.32 19.82
CA ASP A 188 -1.97 2.06 20.70
C ASP A 188 -2.72 3.22 20.00
N SER A 189 -3.05 3.06 18.75
CA SER A 189 -3.66 4.11 17.93
C SER A 189 -5.15 3.84 17.67
N SER A 190 -5.91 4.89 17.34
CA SER A 190 -7.35 4.78 17.17
C SER A 190 -7.88 5.60 15.98
N ASN A 191 -9.09 5.24 15.51
CA ASN A 191 -9.72 5.85 14.33
C ASN A 191 -8.76 5.80 13.13
N ILE A 192 -8.39 4.59 12.76
CA ILE A 192 -7.38 4.29 11.75
C ILE A 192 -8.07 3.96 10.42
N LEU A 193 -7.59 4.56 9.34
CA LEU A 193 -7.93 4.20 7.97
C LEU A 193 -6.65 3.99 7.17
N ILE A 194 -6.44 2.76 6.69
CA ILE A 194 -5.35 2.38 5.77
C ILE A 194 -6.03 1.93 4.48
N LYS A 195 -6.00 2.77 3.44
CA LYS A 195 -6.78 2.55 2.23
C LYS A 195 -5.99 2.81 0.95
N GLY A 196 -6.14 1.89 -0.02
CA GLY A 196 -5.61 2.08 -1.37
C GLY A 196 -4.08 2.07 -1.45
N ASN A 197 -3.38 1.55 -0.42
CA ASN A 197 -1.93 1.56 -0.42
C ASN A 197 -1.36 0.33 -1.15
N HIS A 198 -0.21 0.50 -1.77
CA HIS A 198 0.61 -0.57 -2.30
C HIS A 198 1.82 -0.76 -1.37
N LEU A 199 1.81 -1.85 -0.59
CA LEU A 199 2.82 -2.12 0.44
C LEU A 199 3.54 -3.42 0.08
N ASP A 200 4.76 -3.29 -0.45
CA ASP A 200 5.56 -4.40 -0.93
C ASP A 200 6.81 -4.59 -0.07
N GLN A 201 6.94 -5.79 0.49
CA GLN A 201 8.08 -6.23 1.29
C GLN A 201 8.83 -7.41 0.64
N THR A 202 8.60 -7.69 -0.63
CA THR A 202 9.21 -8.81 -1.35
C THR A 202 10.73 -8.67 -1.39
N ASP A 203 11.25 -7.49 -1.70
CA ASP A 203 12.68 -7.21 -1.81
C ASP A 203 13.33 -6.74 -0.51
N ALA A 204 12.58 -6.70 0.59
CA ALA A 204 13.13 -6.28 1.87
C ALA A 204 14.11 -7.35 2.40
N SER A 205 15.32 -6.94 2.79
CA SER A 205 16.40 -7.85 3.21
C SER A 205 16.10 -8.64 4.49
N SER A 206 15.19 -8.14 5.33
CA SER A 206 14.78 -8.77 6.58
C SER A 206 13.35 -8.33 6.98
N PRO A 207 12.34 -8.56 6.12
CA PRO A 207 11.00 -8.11 6.41
C PRO A 207 10.40 -8.94 7.54
N LYS A 208 9.72 -8.28 8.49
CA LYS A 208 8.88 -8.95 9.46
C LYS A 208 7.49 -9.15 8.89
N GLY A 209 6.85 -8.09 8.46
CA GLY A 209 5.52 -8.15 7.86
C GLY A 209 5.17 -6.91 7.06
N VAL A 210 3.95 -6.87 6.57
CA VAL A 210 3.48 -5.71 5.79
C VAL A 210 2.78 -4.70 6.71
N ILE A 211 1.75 -5.10 7.43
CA ILE A 211 1.03 -4.22 8.38
C ILE A 211 1.00 -4.86 9.77
N ALA A 212 1.54 -4.17 10.77
CA ALA A 212 1.47 -4.54 12.17
C ALA A 212 0.66 -3.51 12.97
N LEU A 213 -0.51 -3.92 13.48
CA LEU A 213 -1.38 -3.12 14.33
C LEU A 213 -1.39 -3.73 15.74
N VAL A 214 -0.88 -3.03 16.71
CA VAL A 214 -0.86 -3.46 18.11
C VAL A 214 -1.84 -2.62 18.92
N ARG A 215 -2.86 -3.26 19.45
CA ARG A 215 -3.97 -2.64 20.20
C ARG A 215 -4.71 -1.53 19.42
N PRO A 216 -5.03 -1.75 18.14
CA PRO A 216 -5.81 -0.78 17.38
C PRO A 216 -7.23 -0.66 17.95
N THR A 217 -7.81 0.52 17.87
CA THR A 217 -9.22 0.74 18.18
C THR A 217 -9.92 1.49 17.07
N ASN A 218 -11.03 0.95 16.57
CA ASN A 218 -11.76 1.50 15.44
C ASN A 218 -10.83 1.66 14.22
N ALA A 219 -10.41 0.53 13.64
CA ALA A 219 -9.49 0.47 12.51
C ALA A 219 -10.17 -0.12 11.28
N VAL A 220 -9.90 0.46 10.14
CA VAL A 220 -10.28 -0.04 8.82
C VAL A 220 -9.03 -0.16 7.97
N VAL A 221 -8.81 -1.36 7.41
CA VAL A 221 -7.76 -1.66 6.44
C VAL A 221 -8.45 -2.17 5.18
N GLU A 222 -8.51 -1.35 4.13
CA GLU A 222 -9.32 -1.67 2.96
C GLU A 222 -8.64 -1.27 1.64
N ASP A 223 -8.95 -2.01 0.58
CA ASP A 223 -8.51 -1.70 -0.80
C ASP A 223 -6.97 -1.61 -0.94
N ASN A 224 -6.19 -2.34 -0.15
CA ASN A 224 -4.74 -2.32 -0.25
C ASN A 224 -4.22 -3.54 -1.01
N VAL A 225 -3.09 -3.37 -1.69
CA VAL A 225 -2.27 -4.45 -2.21
C VAL A 225 -1.10 -4.66 -1.25
N LEU A 226 -1.00 -5.86 -0.68
CA LEU A 226 -0.05 -6.21 0.38
C LEU A 226 0.77 -7.42 -0.08
N THR A 227 2.06 -7.24 -0.34
CA THR A 227 2.88 -8.30 -0.92
C THR A 227 4.12 -8.59 -0.07
N GLY A 228 4.46 -9.86 0.07
CA GLY A 228 5.69 -10.30 0.73
C GLY A 228 5.63 -10.31 2.25
N GLY A 229 6.81 -10.41 2.86
CA GLY A 229 6.96 -10.46 4.30
C GLY A 229 6.64 -11.81 4.95
N GLY A 230 6.81 -11.87 6.27
CA GLY A 230 6.42 -13.05 7.07
C GLY A 230 4.93 -13.09 7.42
N PHE A 231 4.22 -11.97 7.28
CA PHE A 231 2.77 -11.86 7.40
C PHE A 231 2.22 -10.64 6.63
N GLY A 232 0.97 -10.74 6.18
CA GLY A 232 0.27 -9.61 5.57
C GLY A 232 -0.18 -8.58 6.62
N ILE A 233 -1.20 -8.89 7.42
CA ILE A 233 -1.74 -8.01 8.45
C ILE A 233 -1.71 -8.71 9.81
N SER A 234 -0.98 -8.19 10.77
CA SER A 234 -1.03 -8.61 12.16
C SER A 234 -1.81 -7.59 12.98
N ALA A 235 -3.08 -7.87 13.30
CA ALA A 235 -3.95 -6.98 14.07
C ALA A 235 -4.17 -7.51 15.48
N GLN A 236 -3.24 -7.21 16.38
CA GLN A 236 -3.17 -7.82 17.70
C GLN A 236 -3.93 -7.02 18.77
N ALA A 237 -4.71 -7.71 19.61
CA ALA A 237 -5.44 -7.11 20.74
C ALA A 237 -6.32 -5.92 20.36
N GLY A 238 -6.88 -5.94 19.16
CA GLY A 238 -7.69 -4.86 18.62
C GLY A 238 -9.14 -4.87 19.10
N LYS A 239 -9.80 -3.75 18.91
CA LYS A 239 -11.21 -3.55 19.17
C LYS A 239 -11.86 -2.81 18.00
N THR A 240 -12.88 -3.44 17.41
CA THR A 240 -13.59 -2.92 16.25
C THR A 240 -12.62 -2.71 15.07
N VAL A 241 -12.28 -3.81 14.41
CA VAL A 241 -11.32 -3.83 13.32
C VAL A 241 -11.99 -4.43 12.09
N ALA A 242 -12.03 -3.68 11.00
CA ALA A 242 -12.45 -4.16 9.69
C ALA A 242 -11.23 -4.32 8.78
N ILE A 243 -11.10 -5.50 8.14
CA ILE A 243 -10.06 -5.79 7.16
C ILE A 243 -10.80 -6.30 5.93
N ARG A 244 -10.89 -5.48 4.89
CA ARG A 244 -11.76 -5.81 3.78
C ARG A 244 -11.20 -5.37 2.43
N ASP A 245 -11.57 -6.14 1.41
CA ASP A 245 -11.28 -5.79 0.01
C ASP A 245 -9.78 -5.56 -0.25
N ASN A 246 -8.90 -6.26 0.50
CA ASN A 246 -7.47 -6.23 0.27
C ASN A 246 -7.03 -7.43 -0.57
N ASP A 247 -5.99 -7.23 -1.33
CA ASP A 247 -5.22 -8.26 -2.00
C ASP A 247 -3.97 -8.56 -1.15
N ILE A 248 -3.81 -9.81 -0.66
CA ILE A 248 -2.77 -10.18 0.30
C ILE A 248 -2.04 -11.42 -0.17
N SER A 249 -0.78 -11.29 -0.53
CA SER A 249 0.00 -12.38 -1.14
C SER A 249 1.46 -12.41 -0.70
N GLY A 250 2.16 -13.50 -1.04
CA GLY A 250 3.60 -13.62 -0.87
C GLY A 250 4.10 -13.69 0.58
N PHE A 251 3.26 -14.00 1.54
CA PHE A 251 3.61 -14.07 2.98
C PHE A 251 4.19 -15.43 3.34
N HIS A 252 5.50 -15.53 3.22
CA HIS A 252 6.26 -16.75 3.40
C HIS A 252 7.34 -16.66 4.49
N GLY A 253 8.13 -17.74 4.59
CA GLY A 253 9.39 -17.79 5.32
C GLY A 253 9.30 -18.43 6.69
N TYR A 254 8.10 -18.55 7.27
CA TYR A 254 7.92 -19.16 8.59
C TYR A 254 6.72 -20.11 8.61
N SER A 255 6.80 -21.16 9.43
CA SER A 255 5.68 -22.09 9.65
C SER A 255 4.43 -21.44 10.25
N TRP A 256 4.56 -20.24 10.77
CA TRP A 256 3.49 -19.42 11.35
C TRP A 256 3.02 -18.30 10.41
N SER A 257 3.63 -18.09 9.25
CA SER A 257 3.24 -17.03 8.30
C SER A 257 1.75 -17.06 7.98
N PHE A 258 1.11 -15.91 8.02
CA PHE A 258 -0.33 -15.76 7.82
C PHE A 258 -0.66 -14.48 7.04
N ALA A 259 -1.77 -14.48 6.32
CA ALA A 259 -2.28 -13.26 5.71
C ALA A 259 -2.84 -12.30 6.75
N VAL A 260 -3.74 -12.78 7.62
CA VAL A 260 -4.34 -11.97 8.71
C VAL A 260 -4.20 -12.71 10.03
N GLY A 261 -3.50 -12.12 10.99
CA GLY A 261 -3.30 -12.70 12.32
C GLY A 261 -3.91 -11.88 13.44
N LEU A 262 -4.53 -12.58 14.41
CA LEU A 262 -5.22 -11.99 15.56
C LEU A 262 -4.74 -12.63 16.86
N GLY A 263 -4.56 -11.86 17.91
CA GLY A 263 -4.66 -12.39 19.26
C GLY A 263 -3.41 -12.60 20.09
N ASP A 264 -2.26 -12.06 19.72
CA ASP A 264 -1.01 -12.29 20.47
C ASP A 264 -0.80 -11.39 21.69
N GLN A 265 -1.29 -10.15 21.66
CA GLN A 265 -0.91 -9.11 22.64
C GLN A 265 -2.00 -8.77 23.65
N GLY A 266 -3.12 -9.51 23.67
CA GLY A 266 -4.25 -9.24 24.58
C GLY A 266 -5.60 -9.67 24.03
N ASN A 267 -6.67 -9.13 24.59
CA ASN A 267 -8.03 -9.41 24.15
C ASN A 267 -8.32 -8.80 22.78
N ALA A 268 -8.89 -9.60 21.89
CA ALA A 268 -9.32 -9.19 20.54
C ALA A 268 -10.84 -9.29 20.44
N ARG A 269 -11.51 -8.29 19.88
CA ARG A 269 -12.97 -8.32 19.70
C ARG A 269 -13.49 -7.47 18.58
N ASP A 270 -14.62 -7.91 18.03
CA ASP A 270 -15.36 -7.20 16.98
C ASP A 270 -14.48 -7.03 15.74
N TYR A 271 -14.04 -8.16 15.15
CA TYR A 271 -13.33 -8.19 13.88
C TYR A 271 -14.28 -8.57 12.75
N ASP A 272 -14.16 -7.86 11.63
CA ASP A 272 -14.84 -8.12 10.38
C ASP A 272 -13.79 -8.25 9.27
N ILE A 273 -13.61 -9.47 8.75
CA ILE A 273 -12.60 -9.80 7.73
C ILE A 273 -13.34 -10.30 6.52
N SER A 274 -13.51 -9.46 5.51
CA SER A 274 -14.43 -9.73 4.39
C SER A 274 -13.91 -9.23 3.05
N GLY A 275 -14.31 -9.88 1.98
CA GLY A 275 -14.01 -9.47 0.60
C GLY A 275 -12.52 -9.49 0.24
N ASN A 276 -11.64 -10.03 1.10
CA ASN A 276 -10.21 -10.05 0.78
C ASN A 276 -9.89 -11.21 -0.17
N HIS A 277 -8.97 -10.96 -1.09
CA HIS A 277 -8.28 -11.99 -1.85
C HIS A 277 -6.98 -12.35 -1.15
N ILE A 278 -6.85 -13.59 -0.71
CA ILE A 278 -5.73 -14.08 0.11
C ILE A 278 -5.12 -15.28 -0.60
N HIS A 279 -3.89 -15.12 -1.08
CA HIS A 279 -3.26 -16.12 -1.91
C HIS A 279 -1.74 -16.18 -1.75
N ASP A 280 -1.12 -17.18 -2.38
CA ASP A 280 0.34 -17.38 -2.38
C ASP A 280 0.95 -17.28 -0.98
N GLY A 281 0.55 -18.18 -0.07
CA GLY A 281 1.00 -18.09 1.31
C GLY A 281 0.85 -19.36 2.15
N ALA A 282 1.00 -19.21 3.47
CA ALA A 282 0.86 -20.35 4.37
C ALA A 282 -0.54 -20.45 4.97
N TRP A 283 -0.89 -19.59 5.92
CA TRP A 283 -2.19 -19.57 6.58
C TRP A 283 -2.99 -18.35 6.14
N GLY A 284 -4.26 -18.49 5.81
CA GLY A 284 -5.15 -17.37 5.54
C GLY A 284 -5.38 -16.52 6.80
N VAL A 285 -6.48 -16.75 7.53
CA VAL A 285 -6.75 -16.05 8.80
C VAL A 285 -6.32 -16.93 9.98
N ALA A 286 -5.46 -16.40 10.86
CA ALA A 286 -4.93 -17.10 12.02
C ALA A 286 -5.41 -16.46 13.34
N VAL A 287 -6.26 -17.17 14.06
CA VAL A 287 -6.71 -16.82 15.44
C VAL A 287 -5.83 -17.58 16.43
N SER A 288 -4.68 -17.03 16.74
CA SER A 288 -3.62 -17.67 17.53
C SER A 288 -3.16 -16.81 18.70
N GLY A 289 -2.12 -17.24 19.39
CA GLY A 289 -1.50 -16.49 20.49
C GLY A 289 -0.69 -17.34 21.46
N PRO A 290 -0.06 -16.74 22.48
CA PRO A 290 0.78 -17.45 23.43
C PRO A 290 0.03 -18.55 24.18
N ILE A 291 0.69 -19.67 24.42
CA ILE A 291 0.16 -20.75 25.25
C ILE A 291 0.05 -20.27 26.71
N GLY A 292 -1.10 -20.53 27.35
CA GLY A 292 -1.33 -20.18 28.75
C GLY A 292 -1.81 -18.74 29.01
N ALA A 293 -1.88 -17.91 27.98
CA ALA A 293 -2.51 -16.60 28.11
C ALA A 293 -4.04 -16.72 28.12
N SER A 294 -4.69 -16.05 29.08
CA SER A 294 -6.16 -16.03 29.24
C SER A 294 -6.85 -14.93 28.42
N TYR A 295 -6.33 -14.65 27.21
CA TYR A 295 -6.95 -13.64 26.35
C TYR A 295 -8.26 -14.12 25.72
N THR A 296 -9.23 -13.23 25.67
CA THR A 296 -10.51 -13.49 24.99
C THR A 296 -10.46 -13.00 23.53
N ARG A 297 -11.04 -13.79 22.63
CA ARG A 297 -11.17 -13.47 21.21
C ARG A 297 -12.63 -13.68 20.83
N THR A 298 -13.36 -12.59 20.65
CA THR A 298 -14.83 -12.66 20.54
C THR A 298 -15.36 -11.87 19.36
N ASN A 299 -16.45 -12.37 18.77
CA ASN A 299 -17.12 -11.75 17.65
C ASN A 299 -16.15 -11.51 16.47
N ILE A 300 -15.49 -12.61 16.05
CA ILE A 300 -14.58 -12.60 14.89
C ILE A 300 -15.34 -13.16 13.72
N LYS A 301 -15.58 -12.32 12.69
CA LYS A 301 -16.27 -12.69 11.47
C LYS A 301 -15.28 -12.75 10.33
N VAL A 302 -15.25 -13.88 9.63
CA VAL A 302 -14.44 -14.10 8.43
C VAL A 302 -15.39 -14.56 7.34
N HIS A 303 -15.71 -13.70 6.38
CA HIS A 303 -16.73 -14.01 5.39
C HIS A 303 -16.48 -13.36 4.03
N ASP A 304 -17.04 -13.97 3.01
CA ASP A 304 -16.99 -13.47 1.63
C ASP A 304 -15.54 -13.22 1.12
N ASN A 305 -14.53 -13.91 1.69
CA ASN A 305 -13.15 -13.85 1.22
C ASN A 305 -12.88 -14.96 0.20
N THR A 306 -11.90 -14.74 -0.64
CA THR A 306 -11.33 -15.75 -1.55
C THR A 306 -9.98 -16.20 -1.01
N PHE A 307 -9.75 -17.52 -0.96
CA PHE A 307 -8.52 -18.15 -0.53
C PHE A 307 -8.04 -19.12 -1.59
N ASP A 308 -6.86 -18.90 -2.12
CA ASP A 308 -6.21 -19.79 -3.09
C ASP A 308 -4.71 -19.90 -2.84
N ASP A 309 -4.10 -20.92 -3.42
CA ASP A 309 -2.67 -21.22 -3.32
C ASP A 309 -2.09 -21.12 -1.88
N LEU A 310 -2.85 -21.63 -0.90
CA LEU A 310 -2.41 -21.68 0.49
C LEU A 310 -1.87 -23.05 0.84
N THR A 311 -0.64 -23.11 1.36
CA THR A 311 0.02 -24.38 1.73
C THR A 311 -0.51 -25.00 3.02
N GLN A 312 -1.32 -24.29 3.81
CA GLN A 312 -1.87 -24.75 5.08
C GLN A 312 -3.42 -24.70 5.08
N ALA A 313 -4.05 -23.69 5.68
CA ALA A 313 -5.50 -23.57 5.70
C ALA A 313 -5.98 -22.13 5.60
N ALA A 314 -7.18 -21.95 5.06
CA ALA A 314 -7.84 -20.64 4.97
C ALA A 314 -8.16 -20.06 6.36
N LEU A 315 -8.59 -20.89 7.32
CA LEU A 315 -8.78 -20.50 8.72
C LEU A 315 -8.00 -21.40 9.66
N LYS A 316 -7.21 -20.82 10.55
CA LYS A 316 -6.59 -21.47 11.70
C LYS A 316 -7.18 -20.93 13.01
N VAL A 317 -7.61 -21.83 13.91
CA VAL A 317 -8.01 -21.46 15.28
C VAL A 317 -7.30 -22.39 16.27
N ASP A 318 -6.30 -21.88 16.96
CA ASP A 318 -5.54 -22.64 17.95
C ASP A 318 -5.62 -22.05 19.36
N ARG A 319 -6.50 -21.10 19.59
CA ARG A 319 -6.82 -20.48 20.88
C ARG A 319 -8.33 -20.29 21.06
N PRO A 320 -8.84 -20.26 22.31
CA PRO A 320 -10.25 -20.01 22.57
C PRO A 320 -10.74 -18.72 21.91
N ALA A 321 -11.77 -18.85 21.10
CA ALA A 321 -12.36 -17.77 20.33
C ALA A 321 -13.83 -18.04 19.99
N SER A 322 -14.58 -17.00 19.66
CA SER A 322 -15.95 -17.11 19.11
C SER A 322 -16.11 -16.24 17.85
N GLY A 323 -16.88 -16.75 16.90
CA GLY A 323 -17.10 -16.04 15.64
C GLY A 323 -17.72 -16.89 14.53
N SER A 324 -17.48 -16.52 13.29
CA SER A 324 -17.97 -17.22 12.13
C SER A 324 -16.95 -17.26 10.99
N PHE A 325 -17.01 -18.33 10.20
CA PHE A 325 -16.28 -18.49 8.94
C PHE A 325 -17.32 -18.91 7.89
N THR A 326 -17.79 -17.94 7.10
CA THR A 326 -19.00 -18.13 6.29
C THR A 326 -18.86 -17.54 4.88
N ASN A 327 -19.49 -18.19 3.91
CA ASN A 327 -19.58 -17.71 2.53
C ASN A 327 -18.24 -17.44 1.83
N ASN A 328 -17.14 -18.02 2.31
CA ASN A 328 -15.83 -17.84 1.67
C ASN A 328 -15.71 -18.79 0.47
N THR A 329 -14.97 -18.34 -0.53
CA THR A 329 -14.54 -19.16 -1.66
C THR A 329 -13.15 -19.72 -1.37
N ILE A 330 -12.97 -21.03 -1.54
CA ILE A 330 -11.70 -21.72 -1.20
C ILE A 330 -11.31 -22.59 -2.38
N GLU A 331 -10.08 -22.43 -2.86
CA GLU A 331 -9.56 -23.26 -3.94
C GLU A 331 -9.44 -24.73 -3.53
N SER A 332 -9.70 -25.64 -4.47
CA SER A 332 -9.54 -27.08 -4.28
C SER A 332 -8.08 -27.43 -4.03
N GLY A 333 -7.79 -28.03 -2.89
CA GLY A 333 -6.43 -28.34 -2.43
C GLY A 333 -6.07 -27.54 -1.17
N THR A 334 -6.60 -26.34 -1.02
CA THR A 334 -6.50 -25.56 0.22
C THR A 334 -7.40 -26.15 1.30
N THR A 335 -6.84 -26.40 2.48
CA THR A 335 -7.64 -26.83 3.64
C THR A 335 -8.52 -25.68 4.12
N ALA A 336 -9.83 -25.89 4.21
CA ALA A 336 -10.75 -24.82 4.62
C ALA A 336 -10.51 -24.36 6.06
N THR A 337 -10.39 -25.30 7.01
CA THR A 337 -10.23 -24.97 8.44
C THR A 337 -9.26 -25.90 9.15
N SER A 338 -8.48 -25.34 10.07
CA SER A 338 -7.64 -26.06 11.05
C SER A 338 -7.96 -25.55 12.44
N ILE A 339 -8.91 -26.26 13.12
CA ILE A 339 -9.34 -25.91 14.48
C ILE A 339 -8.78 -26.94 15.45
N SER A 340 -8.01 -26.51 16.43
CA SER A 340 -7.36 -27.41 17.39
C SER A 340 -8.37 -28.15 18.25
N PRO A 341 -8.38 -29.50 18.29
CA PRO A 341 -9.30 -30.28 19.13
C PRO A 341 -9.14 -29.97 20.63
N ALA A 342 -7.94 -29.60 21.08
CA ALA A 342 -7.66 -29.31 22.48
C ALA A 342 -8.43 -28.11 23.03
N ILE A 343 -9.01 -27.28 22.15
CA ILE A 343 -9.75 -26.06 22.50
C ILE A 343 -11.16 -26.05 21.88
N ALA A 344 -11.57 -27.13 21.23
CA ALA A 344 -12.89 -27.23 20.56
C ALA A 344 -14.07 -26.88 21.48
N ASP A 345 -14.00 -27.28 22.75
CA ASP A 345 -15.04 -26.98 23.76
C ASP A 345 -14.98 -25.54 24.29
N ALA A 346 -13.90 -24.80 24.03
CA ALA A 346 -13.69 -23.47 24.56
C ALA A 346 -13.98 -22.34 23.54
N HIS A 347 -14.47 -22.70 22.36
CA HIS A 347 -14.84 -21.72 21.32
C HIS A 347 -16.10 -22.11 20.56
N THR A 348 -16.76 -21.11 20.07
CA THR A 348 -17.94 -21.24 19.21
C THR A 348 -17.68 -20.54 17.89
N PHE A 349 -17.19 -21.30 16.90
CA PHE A 349 -17.11 -20.83 15.52
C PHE A 349 -18.20 -21.51 14.69
N THR A 350 -19.04 -20.70 14.04
CA THR A 350 -19.97 -21.19 13.03
C THR A 350 -19.23 -21.29 11.68
N VAL A 351 -19.22 -22.47 11.08
CA VAL A 351 -18.65 -22.70 9.76
C VAL A 351 -19.77 -23.11 8.82
N SER A 352 -20.14 -22.27 7.84
CA SER A 352 -21.24 -22.56 6.92
C SER A 352 -21.16 -21.72 5.64
N GLY A 353 -21.77 -22.21 4.57
CA GLY A 353 -21.89 -21.48 3.31
C GLY A 353 -20.59 -21.30 2.53
N ASN A 354 -19.47 -21.90 2.98
CA ASN A 354 -18.22 -21.80 2.23
C ASN A 354 -18.25 -22.71 1.00
N HIS A 355 -17.68 -22.25 -0.10
CA HIS A 355 -17.68 -22.94 -1.38
C HIS A 355 -16.25 -23.35 -1.76
N THR A 356 -16.09 -24.59 -2.23
CA THR A 356 -14.82 -25.05 -2.80
C THR A 356 -14.89 -25.01 -4.32
N VAL A 357 -13.92 -24.36 -4.94
CA VAL A 357 -13.80 -24.25 -6.41
C VAL A 357 -12.58 -25.01 -6.90
N ALA A 358 -12.61 -25.54 -8.12
CA ALA A 358 -11.55 -26.41 -8.65
C ALA A 358 -10.24 -25.65 -8.94
N ASN A 359 -10.37 -24.37 -9.29
CA ASN A 359 -9.28 -23.40 -9.45
C ASN A 359 -9.94 -22.02 -9.42
N VAL A 360 -9.42 -21.08 -8.63
CA VAL A 360 -9.97 -19.72 -8.56
C VAL A 360 -9.75 -18.99 -9.90
N GLU A 361 -8.63 -19.19 -10.54
CA GLU A 361 -8.34 -18.63 -11.86
C GLU A 361 -9.29 -19.12 -12.96
N THR A 362 -9.80 -20.37 -12.86
CA THR A 362 -10.72 -20.92 -13.89
C THR A 362 -12.17 -20.52 -13.71
N THR A 363 -12.61 -20.04 -12.55
CA THR A 363 -13.97 -19.51 -12.37
C THR A 363 -14.14 -18.10 -12.94
N LEU A 364 -13.05 -17.38 -13.11
CA LEU A 364 -13.01 -16.11 -13.84
C LEU A 364 -12.88 -16.32 -15.37
N ALA A 365 -12.35 -17.50 -15.81
CA ALA A 365 -12.10 -17.83 -17.21
C ALA A 365 -13.19 -18.67 -17.90
N SER A 366 -14.29 -19.06 -17.23
CA SER A 366 -15.29 -19.98 -17.81
C SER A 366 -16.33 -19.33 -18.71
N ALA A 367 -16.05 -18.20 -19.32
CA ALA A 367 -16.88 -17.62 -20.38
C ALA A 367 -16.34 -17.79 -21.78
N ASP A 368 -15.14 -18.34 -22.00
CA ASP A 368 -14.73 -18.64 -23.39
C ASP A 368 -13.90 -19.93 -23.54
N THR A 369 -14.39 -20.76 -24.46
CA THR A 369 -13.91 -22.10 -24.77
C THR A 369 -12.81 -22.10 -25.82
N LYS A 370 -11.81 -22.93 -25.59
CA LYS A 370 -10.86 -23.56 -26.54
C LYS A 370 -9.69 -22.72 -27.06
N VAL A 371 -8.52 -23.06 -26.61
CA VAL A 371 -7.43 -23.48 -27.52
C VAL A 371 -6.52 -24.50 -26.84
N ALA A 372 -6.10 -25.49 -27.61
CA ALA A 372 -5.44 -26.71 -27.22
C ALA A 372 -3.98 -26.52 -26.76
N SER A 373 -3.63 -27.36 -25.78
CA SER A 373 -2.26 -27.73 -25.37
C SER A 373 -1.32 -28.00 -26.54
N ALA A 374 -0.14 -27.41 -26.47
CA ALA A 374 1.05 -27.94 -27.14
C ALA A 374 2.21 -27.92 -26.15
N THR A 375 2.52 -29.10 -25.64
CA THR A 375 3.77 -29.46 -24.95
C THR A 375 4.96 -29.24 -25.89
N THR A 376 5.97 -28.49 -25.44
CA THR A 376 7.34 -28.73 -25.86
C THR A 376 8.31 -28.56 -24.70
N THR A 377 9.20 -29.51 -24.65
CA THR A 377 10.24 -29.79 -23.67
C THR A 377 11.46 -28.89 -23.84
N GLU A 378 12.03 -28.55 -22.67
CA GLU A 378 13.44 -28.35 -22.30
C GLU A 378 14.34 -27.30 -22.97
N ALA A 379 14.90 -26.52 -22.06
CA ALA A 379 16.29 -26.09 -21.86
C ALA A 379 16.84 -25.03 -22.80
N ASP A 380 16.98 -23.83 -22.28
CA ASP A 380 18.30 -23.20 -22.10
C ASP A 380 18.13 -21.98 -21.17
N ALA A 381 18.97 -21.87 -20.17
CA ALA A 381 18.97 -20.74 -19.26
C ALA A 381 19.72 -19.57 -19.92
N ASP A 382 18.97 -18.66 -20.50
CA ASP A 382 19.45 -17.33 -20.87
C ASP A 382 18.52 -16.28 -20.24
N PRO A 383 19.06 -15.20 -19.66
CA PRO A 383 18.31 -14.28 -18.83
C PRO A 383 17.20 -13.60 -19.65
N ALA A 384 16.02 -13.80 -19.19
CA ALA A 384 14.79 -13.62 -19.94
C ALA A 384 14.20 -12.25 -19.66
N VAL A 385 13.40 -11.77 -20.61
CA VAL A 385 12.31 -10.86 -20.37
C VAL A 385 11.34 -11.53 -19.37
N VAL A 386 10.98 -10.84 -18.30
CA VAL A 386 10.01 -11.29 -17.30
C VAL A 386 8.85 -10.32 -17.27
N ALA A 387 7.68 -10.78 -17.68
CA ALA A 387 6.42 -10.08 -17.49
C ALA A 387 5.89 -10.37 -16.08
N ALA A 388 5.38 -9.35 -15.42
CA ALA A 388 4.80 -9.43 -14.09
C ALA A 388 3.35 -8.92 -14.10
N HIS A 389 2.47 -9.59 -13.37
CA HIS A 389 1.03 -9.31 -13.37
C HIS A 389 0.71 -7.86 -12.97
N ASP A 390 -0.19 -7.22 -13.73
CA ASP A 390 -0.67 -5.86 -13.50
C ASP A 390 -2.08 -5.84 -12.92
N ASN A 391 -2.32 -4.90 -12.00
CA ASN A 391 -3.62 -4.68 -11.41
C ASN A 391 -4.05 -3.22 -11.54
N LEU A 392 -5.26 -2.98 -12.07
CA LEU A 392 -5.90 -1.68 -12.10
C LEU A 392 -7.17 -1.71 -11.25
N LYS A 393 -7.23 -0.90 -10.21
CA LYS A 393 -8.44 -0.75 -9.39
C LYS A 393 -9.17 0.53 -9.78
N ILE A 394 -10.47 0.42 -10.03
CA ILE A 394 -11.34 1.52 -10.47
C ILE A 394 -12.51 1.62 -9.51
N PHE A 395 -12.80 2.83 -9.07
CA PHE A 395 -14.05 3.17 -8.40
C PHE A 395 -14.96 3.87 -9.40
N THR A 396 -16.27 3.67 -9.32
CA THR A 396 -17.21 4.38 -10.20
C THR A 396 -17.09 5.88 -10.00
N ASP A 397 -16.53 6.58 -10.97
CA ASP A 397 -16.13 7.99 -10.88
C ASP A 397 -16.36 8.78 -12.17
N ASN A 398 -17.56 8.85 -12.66
CA ASN A 398 -17.97 9.74 -13.77
C ASN A 398 -17.17 9.60 -15.09
N GLY A 399 -16.67 8.42 -15.42
CA GLY A 399 -16.11 8.13 -16.74
C GLY A 399 -14.73 8.73 -17.02
N ALA A 400 -13.94 9.02 -16.01
CA ALA A 400 -12.55 9.42 -16.17
C ALA A 400 -11.71 8.24 -16.71
N ALA A 401 -10.71 8.54 -17.56
CA ALA A 401 -9.80 7.51 -18.04
C ALA A 401 -8.72 7.21 -16.99
N HIS A 402 -8.65 5.95 -16.54
CA HIS A 402 -7.62 5.45 -15.63
C HIS A 402 -6.37 5.07 -16.42
N ARG A 403 -5.21 5.54 -15.99
CA ARG A 403 -3.96 5.43 -16.73
C ARG A 403 -2.86 4.77 -15.91
N GLY A 404 -2.00 4.00 -16.58
CA GLY A 404 -0.82 3.37 -16.01
C GLY A 404 0.13 2.92 -17.13
N ASN A 405 1.10 2.08 -16.75
CA ASN A 405 2.03 1.49 -17.69
C ASN A 405 2.24 0.01 -17.35
N LEU A 406 2.01 -0.88 -18.29
CA LEU A 406 2.13 -2.34 -18.16
C LEU A 406 3.58 -2.81 -17.99
N LEU A 407 4.55 -2.01 -18.41
CA LEU A 407 5.97 -2.38 -18.37
C LEU A 407 6.67 -1.86 -17.10
N GLU A 408 5.94 -1.23 -16.18
CA GLU A 408 6.54 -0.57 -15.00
C GLU A 408 7.09 -1.58 -13.99
N ASN A 409 6.48 -2.76 -13.89
CA ASN A 409 6.88 -3.87 -13.01
C ASN A 409 7.60 -5.00 -13.76
N ASP A 410 7.72 -4.92 -15.08
CA ASP A 410 8.41 -5.89 -15.92
C ASP A 410 9.92 -5.64 -15.96
N SER A 411 10.69 -6.66 -16.30
CA SER A 411 12.15 -6.55 -16.39
C SER A 411 12.73 -7.23 -17.62
N SER A 412 13.85 -6.70 -18.12
CA SER A 412 14.70 -7.35 -19.12
C SER A 412 16.18 -7.02 -18.87
N ASP A 413 17.06 -7.87 -19.32
CA ASP A 413 18.51 -7.65 -19.21
C ASP A 413 19.04 -6.49 -20.06
N ASN A 414 18.26 -6.01 -21.02
CA ASN A 414 18.67 -4.97 -21.97
C ASN A 414 18.06 -3.59 -21.68
N ASP A 415 17.35 -3.42 -20.57
CA ASP A 415 16.62 -2.18 -20.19
C ASP A 415 15.64 -1.66 -21.29
N THR A 416 15.31 -2.49 -22.28
CA THR A 416 14.37 -2.13 -23.35
C THR A 416 13.24 -3.13 -23.41
N LEU A 417 12.05 -2.72 -22.98
CA LEU A 417 10.84 -3.51 -23.08
C LEU A 417 9.87 -2.89 -24.07
N VAL A 418 9.17 -3.73 -24.82
CA VAL A 418 8.18 -3.31 -25.81
C VAL A 418 6.94 -4.19 -25.72
N LEU A 419 5.78 -3.59 -25.56
CA LEU A 419 4.50 -4.26 -25.64
C LEU A 419 4.19 -4.67 -27.09
N ARG A 420 4.10 -5.97 -27.32
CA ARG A 420 3.88 -6.54 -28.67
C ARG A 420 2.47 -7.01 -28.93
N ARG A 421 1.85 -7.57 -27.93
CA ARG A 421 0.50 -8.09 -28.00
C ARG A 421 -0.32 -7.58 -26.83
N PHE A 422 -1.60 -7.39 -27.06
CA PHE A 422 -2.57 -7.08 -26.02
C PHE A 422 -3.89 -7.77 -26.38
N GLY A 423 -4.38 -8.65 -25.52
CA GLY A 423 -5.32 -9.67 -25.93
C GLY A 423 -4.73 -10.55 -27.04
N ASP A 424 -5.54 -10.88 -28.03
CA ASP A 424 -5.12 -11.66 -29.20
C ASP A 424 -4.53 -10.83 -30.34
N GLU A 425 -4.41 -9.50 -30.17
CA GLU A 425 -4.01 -8.58 -31.23
C GLU A 425 -2.59 -8.03 -31.06
N SER A 426 -1.94 -7.67 -32.18
CA SER A 426 -0.62 -7.04 -32.15
C SER A 426 -0.73 -5.54 -31.92
N VAL A 427 0.07 -5.00 -30.99
CA VAL A 427 0.13 -3.57 -30.74
C VAL A 427 0.89 -2.85 -31.84
N GLY A 428 0.19 -2.04 -32.62
CA GLY A 428 0.76 -1.25 -33.71
C GLY A 428 1.47 0.01 -33.24
N LYS A 429 2.10 0.74 -34.15
CA LYS A 429 2.78 2.02 -33.87
C LYS A 429 1.84 3.15 -33.39
N HIS A 430 0.55 2.98 -33.54
CA HIS A 430 -0.48 3.94 -33.09
C HIS A 430 -1.26 3.42 -31.88
N GLY A 431 -0.73 2.36 -31.22
CA GLY A 431 -1.41 1.67 -30.15
C GLY A 431 -2.48 0.69 -30.65
N LEU A 432 -3.23 0.16 -29.70
CA LEU A 432 -4.36 -0.75 -29.89
C LEU A 432 -5.46 -0.37 -28.90
N THR A 433 -6.71 -0.46 -29.31
CA THR A 433 -7.85 -0.31 -28.41
C THR A 433 -8.67 -1.59 -28.39
N LEU A 434 -8.87 -2.19 -27.21
CA LEU A 434 -9.78 -3.31 -27.01
C LEU A 434 -10.99 -2.86 -26.21
N THR A 435 -12.12 -3.50 -26.50
CA THR A 435 -13.34 -3.34 -25.71
C THR A 435 -13.53 -4.59 -24.86
N GLY A 436 -13.56 -4.42 -23.57
CA GLY A 436 -13.83 -5.45 -22.59
C GLY A 436 -15.31 -5.53 -22.22
N ASP A 437 -15.58 -6.32 -21.17
CA ASP A 437 -16.95 -6.53 -20.67
C ASP A 437 -17.50 -5.26 -20.03
N TYR A 438 -16.67 -4.52 -19.30
CA TYR A 438 -17.10 -3.35 -18.52
C TYR A 438 -16.53 -2.03 -19.01
N GLY A 439 -15.60 -2.04 -19.97
CA GLY A 439 -14.99 -0.82 -20.43
C GLY A 439 -14.24 -0.96 -21.75
N SER A 440 -13.37 -0.01 -22.02
CA SER A 440 -12.44 -0.07 -23.14
C SER A 440 -11.05 0.40 -22.71
N ILE A 441 -10.02 -0.28 -23.22
CA ILE A 441 -8.63 0.04 -22.91
C ILE A 441 -7.86 0.35 -24.18
N HIS A 442 -7.12 1.44 -24.16
CA HIS A 442 -6.14 1.78 -25.18
C HIS A 442 -4.74 1.58 -24.65
N VAL A 443 -3.87 0.89 -25.38
CA VAL A 443 -2.47 0.64 -25.03
C VAL A 443 -1.55 1.08 -26.15
N ASP A 444 -0.32 1.54 -25.84
CA ASP A 444 0.75 1.79 -26.81
C ASP A 444 1.89 0.79 -26.65
N ARG A 445 2.91 0.88 -27.53
CA ARG A 445 4.07 -0.03 -27.50
C ARG A 445 4.99 0.19 -26.31
N GLU A 446 4.99 1.35 -25.75
CA GLU A 446 5.72 1.75 -24.56
C GLU A 446 5.02 1.28 -23.28
N GLY A 447 3.92 0.50 -23.42
CA GLY A 447 3.15 -0.07 -22.33
C GLY A 447 2.16 0.88 -21.67
N ASN A 448 2.11 2.16 -22.07
CA ASN A 448 1.14 3.07 -21.47
C ASN A 448 -0.27 2.66 -21.85
N TYR A 449 -1.17 2.65 -20.84
CA TYR A 449 -2.58 2.36 -21.08
C TYR A 449 -3.50 3.46 -20.57
N ALA A 450 -4.70 3.48 -21.12
CA ALA A 450 -5.83 4.29 -20.67
C ALA A 450 -7.09 3.43 -20.74
N TYR A 451 -7.61 3.04 -19.58
CA TYR A 451 -8.87 2.32 -19.44
C TYR A 451 -10.01 3.31 -19.18
N THR A 452 -11.13 3.16 -19.89
CA THR A 452 -12.35 3.96 -19.70
C THR A 452 -13.50 3.04 -19.37
N LEU A 453 -14.07 3.19 -18.17
CA LEU A 453 -15.21 2.42 -17.70
C LEU A 453 -16.48 2.80 -18.45
N ASP A 454 -17.30 1.82 -18.81
CA ASP A 454 -18.66 1.98 -19.32
C ASP A 454 -19.66 1.59 -18.22
N GLU A 455 -20.06 2.55 -17.42
CA GLU A 455 -20.98 2.33 -16.28
C GLU A 455 -22.31 1.72 -16.69
N THR A 456 -22.71 1.80 -17.98
CA THR A 456 -23.96 1.20 -18.48
C THR A 456 -23.92 -0.32 -18.55
N LYS A 457 -22.71 -0.89 -18.50
CA LYS A 457 -22.46 -2.34 -18.51
C LYS A 457 -22.35 -2.94 -17.10
N LEU A 458 -22.31 -2.12 -16.06
CA LEU A 458 -22.18 -2.60 -14.70
C LEU A 458 -23.47 -3.25 -14.19
N PRO A 459 -23.39 -4.29 -13.33
CA PRO A 459 -24.54 -4.83 -12.63
C PRO A 459 -25.24 -3.76 -11.77
N SER A 460 -26.56 -3.89 -11.60
CA SER A 460 -27.37 -2.92 -10.84
C SER A 460 -27.38 -3.16 -9.32
N HIS A 461 -26.31 -3.69 -8.75
CA HIS A 461 -26.15 -3.94 -7.32
C HIS A 461 -24.75 -3.53 -6.87
N ASP A 462 -24.61 -3.12 -5.63
CA ASP A 462 -23.31 -2.85 -5.02
C ASP A 462 -22.44 -4.13 -5.01
N GLY A 463 -21.14 -3.95 -5.17
CA GLY A 463 -20.18 -5.03 -5.23
C GLY A 463 -18.98 -4.71 -6.10
N HIS A 464 -18.30 -5.74 -6.58
CA HIS A 464 -17.20 -5.58 -7.52
C HIS A 464 -17.36 -6.54 -8.70
N VAL A 465 -16.82 -6.11 -9.82
CA VAL A 465 -16.62 -6.94 -11.01
C VAL A 465 -15.18 -6.76 -11.48
N SER A 466 -14.66 -7.72 -12.23
CA SER A 466 -13.35 -7.61 -12.84
C SER A 466 -13.35 -8.08 -14.28
N GLU A 467 -12.42 -7.59 -15.06
CA GLU A 467 -12.09 -8.11 -16.38
C GLU A 467 -10.57 -8.13 -16.57
N SER A 468 -10.07 -9.01 -17.42
CA SER A 468 -8.64 -9.22 -17.58
C SER A 468 -8.24 -9.20 -19.04
N PHE A 469 -7.04 -8.65 -19.31
CA PHE A 469 -6.45 -8.54 -20.64
C PHE A 469 -5.05 -9.15 -20.62
N SER A 470 -4.82 -10.23 -21.37
CA SER A 470 -3.49 -10.78 -21.53
C SER A 470 -2.60 -9.83 -22.35
N TYR A 471 -1.33 -9.76 -22.04
CA TYR A 471 -0.37 -9.01 -22.82
C TYR A 471 0.94 -9.78 -23.00
N GLY A 472 1.70 -9.41 -24.03
CA GLY A 472 2.99 -10.02 -24.31
C GLY A 472 4.03 -8.96 -24.64
N ILE A 473 5.20 -9.11 -24.06
CA ILE A 473 6.33 -8.18 -24.16
C ILE A 473 7.55 -8.84 -24.78
N ASP A 474 8.44 -8.06 -25.37
CA ASP A 474 9.77 -8.47 -25.74
C ASP A 474 10.81 -7.35 -25.55
N ASP A 475 12.08 -7.67 -25.60
CA ASP A 475 13.21 -6.75 -25.49
C ASP A 475 13.80 -6.32 -26.86
N GLY A 476 13.10 -6.62 -27.94
CA GLY A 476 13.55 -6.38 -29.30
C GLY A 476 14.38 -7.52 -29.90
N ASN A 477 14.73 -8.55 -29.12
CA ASN A 477 15.37 -9.78 -29.61
C ASN A 477 14.31 -10.85 -29.92
N ALA A 478 14.43 -11.50 -31.05
CA ALA A 478 13.43 -12.44 -31.57
C ALA A 478 13.20 -13.72 -30.73
N HIS A 479 13.95 -13.90 -29.64
CA HIS A 479 13.92 -15.09 -28.80
C HIS A 479 13.58 -14.79 -27.31
N HIS A 480 13.48 -13.52 -26.93
CA HIS A 480 13.21 -13.11 -25.56
C HIS A 480 11.83 -12.47 -25.50
N SER A 481 10.85 -13.21 -25.07
CA SER A 481 9.48 -12.69 -24.86
C SER A 481 8.82 -13.41 -23.69
N ASP A 482 7.98 -12.68 -22.98
CA ASP A 482 7.13 -13.21 -21.90
C ASP A 482 5.74 -12.61 -22.01
N ALA A 483 4.81 -13.17 -21.24
CA ALA A 483 3.42 -12.74 -21.27
C ALA A 483 2.79 -12.84 -19.90
N ASP A 484 1.98 -11.83 -19.55
CA ASP A 484 1.19 -11.80 -18.32
C ASP A 484 -0.18 -11.15 -18.57
N THR A 485 -0.86 -10.74 -17.53
CA THR A 485 -2.23 -10.27 -17.58
C THR A 485 -2.39 -8.96 -16.79
N LEU A 486 -3.10 -7.99 -17.37
CA LEU A 486 -3.65 -6.87 -16.62
C LEU A 486 -5.04 -7.25 -16.13
N THR A 487 -5.27 -7.19 -14.82
CA THR A 487 -6.61 -7.34 -14.23
C THR A 487 -7.16 -5.98 -13.79
N VAL A 488 -8.36 -5.65 -14.28
CA VAL A 488 -9.09 -4.43 -13.92
C VAL A 488 -10.19 -4.80 -12.92
N TYR A 489 -10.06 -4.31 -11.70
CA TYR A 489 -11.05 -4.46 -10.62
C TYR A 489 -11.91 -3.21 -10.54
N ILE A 490 -13.23 -3.36 -10.62
CA ILE A 490 -14.19 -2.26 -10.63
C ILE A 490 -15.06 -2.35 -9.38
N HIS A 491 -14.95 -1.36 -8.52
CA HIS A 491 -15.76 -1.21 -7.31
C HIS A 491 -16.99 -0.35 -7.60
N MET A 492 -18.16 -0.86 -7.27
CA MET A 492 -19.45 -0.21 -7.47
C MET A 492 -19.99 0.24 -6.11
N ASP A 493 -19.68 1.47 -5.70
CA ASP A 493 -20.20 2.07 -4.47
C ASP A 493 -21.35 3.03 -4.79
N GLY A 494 -22.55 2.75 -4.25
CA GLY A 494 -23.63 3.72 -4.14
C GLY A 494 -24.43 4.03 -5.41
N LEU A 495 -24.62 3.08 -6.31
CA LEU A 495 -25.65 3.18 -7.34
C LEU A 495 -27.05 3.07 -6.69
N VAL A 496 -27.46 4.12 -5.98
CA VAL A 496 -28.85 4.25 -5.50
C VAL A 496 -29.71 4.63 -6.70
N SER A 497 -30.60 3.72 -7.07
CA SER A 497 -31.65 3.89 -8.08
C SER A 497 -32.60 5.04 -7.79
#